data_ee0468b32f87d2992adcf8e3873ea0d5
#
_entry.id   ee0468b32f87d2992adcf8e3873ea0d5
#
_cell.length_a   1.000
_cell.length_b   1.000
_cell.length_c   1.000
_cell.angle_alpha   90.00
_cell.angle_beta   90.00
_cell.angle_gamma   90.00
#
_symmetry.space_group_name_H-M   'P 1'
#
loop_
_entity.id
_entity.type
_entity.pdbx_description
1 polymer ?
#
loop_
_entity_poly.entity_id
_entity_poly.type
_entity_poly.pdbx_seq_one_letter_code
_entity_poly.pdbx_strand_id
1 'polypeptide(L)'
;MHIHIGKRIIKTAITLFIVLLIHIVLLGLDNLLHVNHDSFKAPSNMYTPFFAGIAAVYATHQNRKLSIKQAKVRSIGSIIGGYFGMLIVFLYELIAINLFSLENNLVLFSLIKYFIVSICIVPLIVLTIKIKQPEAVFITCLTFLSVTVSQRNGGMPVLQFATNRVLSTLIGVGVSLLVNSFLFTFKKCNKNVLFVSALERNFLTDTDELSSYVKFKLNDLNDAGIPFVIATTNSAASFDYIFKDVHLDTPMVLMNGAAKYHLNTKKYDKIYHIHTSTRLFIEKLLEENNMNAFKFSINENTLHAYHNKLNNYGELTYYNHRKERNSYSFVRGELPNDLKATLYTIIDRKEKVNKIRCLLEESTHKDDVNIDERKYTTDEDGNEYWILRISSSLSNKYNSIKNIYDDGKYEHLIVCAAWRSDLELVKKADLSICLSSAPEYVQEACDLVINGTSENLLKVINKIYHSNNVVKTINSLKNKKHI
;
A
#
# COMPACT_ATOMS: atom_id res chain seq x y z
N MET A 1 -14.12 -25.75 12.34
CA MET A 1 -13.50 -24.70 11.52
C MET A 1 -14.61 -23.78 11.03
N HIS A 2 -14.83 -22.61 11.67
CA HIS A 2 -15.82 -21.64 11.21
C HIS A 2 -15.26 -20.88 10.01
N ILE A 3 -15.73 -21.20 8.81
CA ILE A 3 -15.37 -20.47 7.59
C ILE A 3 -16.11 -19.13 7.63
N HIS A 4 -15.39 -18.05 7.90
CA HIS A 4 -15.94 -16.70 7.81
C HIS A 4 -16.11 -16.33 6.32
N ILE A 5 -17.36 -16.34 5.83
CA ILE A 5 -17.66 -15.91 4.46
C ILE A 5 -17.45 -14.40 4.35
N GLY A 6 -16.39 -14.01 3.67
CA GLY A 6 -16.03 -12.59 3.49
C GLY A 6 -17.03 -11.86 2.60
N LYS A 7 -17.22 -10.55 2.85
CA LYS A 7 -18.16 -9.69 2.09
C LYS A 7 -17.93 -9.72 0.57
N ARG A 8 -16.70 -9.93 0.10
CA ARG A 8 -16.39 -10.07 -1.32
C ARG A 8 -17.08 -11.29 -1.94
N ILE A 9 -17.07 -12.42 -1.25
CA ILE A 9 -17.71 -13.67 -1.72
C ILE A 9 -19.20 -13.45 -1.93
N ILE A 10 -19.87 -12.84 -0.93
CA ILE A 10 -21.32 -12.54 -1.01
C ILE A 10 -21.59 -11.58 -2.17
N LYS A 11 -20.82 -10.50 -2.30
CA LYS A 11 -20.95 -9.56 -3.42
C LYS A 11 -20.82 -10.26 -4.76
N THR A 12 -19.79 -11.10 -4.92
CA THR A 12 -19.54 -11.83 -6.17
C THR A 12 -20.71 -12.75 -6.51
N ALA A 13 -21.22 -13.49 -5.54
CA ALA A 13 -22.37 -14.39 -5.73
C ALA A 13 -23.62 -13.62 -6.16
N ILE A 14 -23.96 -12.51 -5.49
CA ILE A 14 -25.10 -11.66 -5.85
C ILE A 14 -24.93 -11.06 -7.24
N THR A 15 -23.73 -10.54 -7.56
CA THR A 15 -23.44 -9.95 -8.88
C THR A 15 -23.61 -10.98 -9.98
N LEU A 16 -23.06 -12.18 -9.79
CA LEU A 16 -23.18 -13.27 -10.75
C LEU A 16 -24.65 -13.68 -10.95
N PHE A 17 -25.41 -13.81 -9.85
CA PHE A 17 -26.82 -14.14 -9.92
C PHE A 17 -27.62 -13.11 -10.72
N ILE A 18 -27.40 -11.80 -10.50
CA ILE A 18 -28.07 -10.73 -11.26
C ILE A 18 -27.72 -10.82 -12.75
N VAL A 19 -26.42 -11.06 -13.08
CA VAL A 19 -25.98 -11.21 -14.46
C VAL A 19 -26.67 -12.39 -15.17
N LEU A 20 -26.85 -13.52 -14.47
CA LEU A 20 -27.57 -14.67 -15.01
C LEU A 20 -29.08 -14.41 -15.14
N LEU A 21 -29.68 -13.69 -14.19
CA LEU A 21 -31.10 -13.28 -14.28
C LEU A 21 -31.39 -12.40 -15.51
N ILE A 22 -30.44 -11.51 -15.89
CA ILE A 22 -30.59 -10.70 -17.10
C ILE A 22 -30.79 -11.59 -18.33
N HIS A 23 -30.07 -12.70 -18.43
CA HIS A 23 -30.24 -13.63 -19.55
C HIS A 23 -31.65 -14.27 -19.55
N ILE A 24 -32.16 -14.67 -18.39
CA ILE A 24 -33.51 -15.24 -18.27
C ILE A 24 -34.59 -14.21 -18.69
N VAL A 25 -34.39 -12.94 -18.27
CA VAL A 25 -35.32 -11.85 -18.70
C VAL A 25 -35.28 -11.65 -20.18
N LEU A 26 -34.11 -11.71 -20.86
CA LEU A 26 -33.96 -11.58 -22.28
C LEU A 26 -34.62 -12.75 -23.04
N LEU A 27 -34.49 -13.98 -22.52
CA LEU A 27 -35.20 -15.15 -23.04
C LEU A 27 -36.74 -14.99 -22.93
N GLY A 28 -37.20 -14.46 -21.83
CA GLY A 28 -38.61 -14.14 -21.61
C GLY A 28 -39.13 -13.08 -22.61
N LEU A 29 -38.31 -12.07 -22.93
CA LEU A 29 -38.63 -11.06 -23.94
C LEU A 29 -38.67 -11.66 -25.35
N ASP A 30 -37.76 -12.59 -25.72
CA ASP A 30 -37.80 -13.28 -26.98
C ASP A 30 -39.14 -14.02 -27.18
N ASN A 31 -39.61 -14.73 -26.15
CA ASN A 31 -40.87 -15.43 -26.15
C ASN A 31 -42.07 -14.47 -26.28
N LEU A 32 -42.04 -13.35 -25.54
CA LEU A 32 -43.12 -12.32 -25.59
C LEU A 32 -43.20 -11.64 -26.94
N LEU A 33 -42.07 -11.41 -27.59
CA LEU A 33 -41.99 -10.76 -28.89
C LEU A 33 -42.15 -11.76 -30.04
N HIS A 34 -42.39 -13.04 -29.77
CA HIS A 34 -42.44 -14.14 -30.73
C HIS A 34 -41.22 -14.19 -31.68
N VAL A 35 -40.05 -13.81 -31.15
CA VAL A 35 -38.79 -13.84 -31.88
C VAL A 35 -38.20 -15.25 -31.79
N ASN A 36 -37.84 -15.85 -32.89
CA ASN A 36 -37.15 -17.13 -32.87
C ASN A 36 -35.77 -16.99 -32.21
N HIS A 37 -35.44 -17.88 -31.24
CA HIS A 37 -34.15 -17.89 -30.53
C HIS A 37 -32.95 -18.01 -31.47
N ASP A 38 -33.11 -18.61 -32.66
CA ASP A 38 -32.04 -18.70 -33.66
C ASP A 38 -31.89 -17.43 -34.49
N SER A 39 -32.78 -16.46 -34.36
CA SER A 39 -32.74 -15.19 -35.09
C SER A 39 -31.60 -14.32 -34.55
N PHE A 40 -30.86 -13.68 -35.47
CA PHE A 40 -29.84 -12.67 -35.09
C PHE A 40 -30.38 -11.51 -34.27
N LYS A 41 -31.66 -11.20 -34.43
CA LYS A 41 -32.35 -10.09 -33.75
C LYS A 41 -32.90 -10.46 -32.37
N ALA A 42 -32.83 -11.73 -31.97
CA ALA A 42 -33.33 -12.13 -30.67
C ALA A 42 -32.52 -11.44 -29.56
N PRO A 43 -33.17 -10.74 -28.58
CA PRO A 43 -32.51 -10.11 -27.45
C PRO A 43 -31.56 -11.04 -26.68
N SER A 44 -31.90 -12.32 -26.54
CA SER A 44 -31.05 -13.31 -25.90
C SER A 44 -29.71 -13.53 -26.60
N ASN A 45 -29.68 -13.43 -27.94
CA ASN A 45 -28.46 -13.58 -28.74
C ASN A 45 -27.54 -12.36 -28.70
N MET A 46 -28.06 -11.20 -28.25
CA MET A 46 -27.26 -9.99 -28.03
C MET A 46 -26.44 -10.05 -26.70
N TYR A 47 -26.75 -10.99 -25.85
CA TYR A 47 -26.16 -11.10 -24.50
C TYR A 47 -25.58 -12.50 -24.24
N THR A 48 -24.31 -12.56 -23.89
CA THR A 48 -23.64 -13.81 -23.55
C THR A 48 -23.36 -13.84 -22.07
N PRO A 49 -24.14 -14.60 -21.26
CA PRO A 49 -24.05 -14.60 -19.79
C PRO A 49 -22.69 -15.04 -19.26
N PHE A 50 -22.00 -15.94 -19.97
CA PHE A 50 -20.66 -16.40 -19.63
C PHE A 50 -19.64 -15.24 -19.54
N PHE A 51 -19.58 -14.36 -20.58
CA PHE A 51 -18.63 -13.25 -20.59
C PHE A 51 -19.01 -12.12 -19.66
N ALA A 52 -20.30 -11.88 -19.52
CA ALA A 52 -20.81 -10.94 -18.53
C ALA A 52 -20.51 -11.43 -17.10
N GLY A 53 -20.67 -12.72 -16.83
CA GLY A 53 -20.34 -13.35 -15.56
C GLY A 53 -18.85 -13.23 -15.20
N ILE A 54 -17.96 -13.57 -16.12
CA ILE A 54 -16.50 -13.42 -15.92
C ILE A 54 -16.16 -11.93 -15.66
N ALA A 55 -16.74 -11.02 -16.42
CA ALA A 55 -16.50 -9.59 -16.27
C ALA A 55 -16.98 -9.09 -14.89
N ALA A 56 -18.14 -9.54 -14.46
CA ALA A 56 -18.73 -9.19 -13.18
C ALA A 56 -17.89 -9.70 -11.99
N VAL A 57 -17.49 -10.97 -12.01
CA VAL A 57 -16.64 -11.58 -10.98
C VAL A 57 -15.30 -10.84 -10.85
N TYR A 58 -14.68 -10.54 -11.97
CA TYR A 58 -13.37 -9.87 -12.02
C TYR A 58 -13.44 -8.41 -11.55
N ALA A 59 -14.52 -7.70 -11.85
CA ALA A 59 -14.72 -6.31 -11.47
C ALA A 59 -15.18 -6.15 -10.01
N THR A 60 -15.61 -7.24 -9.33
CA THR A 60 -16.09 -7.17 -7.96
C THR A 60 -14.95 -7.22 -6.96
N HIS A 61 -14.69 -6.08 -6.29
CA HIS A 61 -13.70 -5.95 -5.23
C HIS A 61 -14.33 -5.41 -3.94
N GLN A 62 -13.59 -5.51 -2.84
CA GLN A 62 -14.03 -4.97 -1.55
C GLN A 62 -14.12 -3.44 -1.60
N ASN A 63 -13.16 -2.78 -2.24
CA ASN A 63 -13.04 -1.34 -2.33
C ASN A 63 -13.61 -0.80 -3.65
N ARG A 64 -14.31 0.34 -3.56
CA ARG A 64 -14.88 1.03 -4.73
C ARG A 64 -13.82 1.48 -5.72
N LYS A 65 -12.72 2.09 -5.24
CA LYS A 65 -11.63 2.57 -6.13
C LYS A 65 -11.07 1.43 -6.95
N LEU A 66 -10.79 0.28 -6.31
CA LEU A 66 -10.25 -0.89 -6.99
C LEU A 66 -11.26 -1.50 -7.97
N SER A 67 -12.55 -1.57 -7.60
CA SER A 67 -13.62 -2.00 -8.52
C SER A 67 -13.72 -1.10 -9.75
N ILE A 68 -13.66 0.22 -9.58
CA ILE A 68 -13.68 1.17 -10.71
C ILE A 68 -12.43 1.02 -11.57
N LYS A 69 -11.24 0.86 -10.96
CA LYS A 69 -10.00 0.63 -11.70
C LYS A 69 -10.09 -0.64 -12.55
N GLN A 70 -10.51 -1.76 -11.96
CA GLN A 70 -10.67 -3.04 -12.67
C GLN A 70 -11.78 -2.99 -13.71
N ALA A 71 -12.88 -2.30 -13.43
CA ALA A 71 -13.93 -2.04 -14.40
C ALA A 71 -13.41 -1.31 -15.63
N LYS A 72 -12.61 -0.24 -15.43
CA LYS A 72 -11.98 0.52 -16.52
C LYS A 72 -11.04 -0.35 -17.36
N VAL A 73 -10.14 -1.09 -16.70
CA VAL A 73 -9.19 -2.00 -17.34
C VAL A 73 -9.94 -3.02 -18.22
N ARG A 74 -11.00 -3.62 -17.67
CA ARG A 74 -11.81 -4.63 -18.36
C ARG A 74 -12.56 -4.05 -19.55
N SER A 75 -13.18 -2.89 -19.39
CA SER A 75 -13.92 -2.22 -20.48
C SER A 75 -13.00 -1.85 -21.63
N ILE A 76 -11.86 -1.20 -21.35
CA ILE A 76 -10.88 -0.78 -22.36
C ILE A 76 -10.32 -2.00 -23.09
N GLY A 77 -9.87 -3.03 -22.36
CA GLY A 77 -9.31 -4.24 -22.94
C GLY A 77 -10.32 -4.96 -23.85
N SER A 78 -11.60 -5.05 -23.43
CA SER A 78 -12.64 -5.69 -24.23
C SER A 78 -12.98 -4.92 -25.50
N ILE A 79 -13.00 -3.59 -25.44
CA ILE A 79 -13.25 -2.74 -26.63
C ILE A 79 -12.09 -2.90 -27.64
N ILE A 80 -10.84 -2.74 -27.18
CA ILE A 80 -9.67 -2.85 -28.06
C ILE A 80 -9.59 -4.25 -28.67
N GLY A 81 -9.65 -5.30 -27.82
CA GLY A 81 -9.53 -6.69 -28.27
C GLY A 81 -10.68 -7.12 -29.17
N GLY A 82 -11.91 -6.68 -28.87
CA GLY A 82 -13.12 -7.00 -29.67
C GLY A 82 -13.07 -6.42 -31.04
N TYR A 83 -12.85 -5.13 -31.21
CA TYR A 83 -12.83 -4.47 -32.49
C TYR A 83 -11.57 -4.77 -33.32
N PHE A 84 -10.42 -4.91 -32.68
CA PHE A 84 -9.21 -5.37 -33.34
C PHE A 84 -9.39 -6.82 -33.85
N GLY A 85 -10.00 -7.70 -33.02
CA GLY A 85 -10.33 -9.05 -33.44
C GLY A 85 -11.30 -9.08 -34.65
N MET A 86 -12.32 -8.24 -34.66
CA MET A 86 -13.23 -8.06 -35.78
C MET A 86 -12.48 -7.67 -37.06
N LEU A 87 -11.56 -6.71 -36.98
CA LEU A 87 -10.75 -6.30 -38.12
C LEU A 87 -9.94 -7.48 -38.69
N ILE A 88 -9.31 -8.26 -37.83
CA ILE A 88 -8.51 -9.42 -38.24
C ILE A 88 -9.37 -10.52 -38.85
N VAL A 89 -10.58 -10.77 -38.29
CA VAL A 89 -11.54 -11.71 -38.89
C VAL A 89 -11.92 -11.27 -40.32
N PHE A 90 -12.27 -10.01 -40.50
CA PHE A 90 -12.61 -9.45 -41.79
C PHE A 90 -11.46 -9.58 -42.80
N LEU A 91 -10.22 -9.29 -42.34
CA LEU A 91 -9.04 -9.40 -43.23
C LEU A 91 -8.78 -10.84 -43.66
N TYR A 92 -8.82 -11.83 -42.77
CA TYR A 92 -8.57 -13.21 -43.20
C TYR A 92 -9.72 -13.80 -44.05
N GLU A 93 -10.98 -13.41 -43.82
CA GLU A 93 -12.10 -13.78 -44.64
C GLU A 93 -11.94 -13.19 -46.09
N LEU A 94 -11.52 -11.94 -46.21
CA LEU A 94 -11.24 -11.29 -47.47
C LEU A 94 -10.07 -11.96 -48.23
N ILE A 95 -9.01 -12.34 -47.49
CA ILE A 95 -7.87 -13.08 -48.06
C ILE A 95 -8.32 -14.47 -48.54
N ALA A 96 -9.14 -15.17 -47.76
CA ALA A 96 -9.61 -16.50 -48.07
C ALA A 96 -10.49 -16.51 -49.34
N ILE A 97 -11.38 -15.53 -49.51
CA ILE A 97 -12.28 -15.42 -50.66
C ILE A 97 -11.50 -15.03 -51.91
N ASN A 98 -10.57 -14.06 -51.83
CA ASN A 98 -9.95 -13.47 -53.04
C ASN A 98 -8.69 -14.18 -53.51
N LEU A 99 -7.89 -14.84 -52.62
CA LEU A 99 -6.62 -15.42 -53.03
C LEU A 99 -6.62 -16.93 -53.27
N PHE A 100 -7.53 -17.69 -52.68
CA PHE A 100 -7.29 -19.13 -52.64
C PHE A 100 -8.44 -20.04 -53.05
N SER A 101 -9.63 -19.61 -53.31
CA SER A 101 -10.78 -20.52 -53.56
C SER A 101 -10.81 -21.71 -52.57
N LEU A 102 -10.43 -21.43 -51.32
CA LEU A 102 -10.08 -22.40 -50.28
C LEU A 102 -11.30 -23.08 -49.63
N GLU A 103 -12.50 -22.91 -50.20
CA GLU A 103 -13.71 -23.53 -49.66
C GLU A 103 -13.62 -25.07 -49.53
N ASN A 104 -12.69 -25.69 -50.28
CA ASN A 104 -12.54 -27.16 -50.30
C ASN A 104 -11.50 -27.73 -49.35
N ASN A 105 -10.69 -26.91 -48.61
CA ASN A 105 -9.66 -27.43 -47.72
C ASN A 105 -9.71 -26.78 -46.34
N LEU A 106 -10.60 -27.28 -45.49
CA LEU A 106 -10.87 -26.79 -44.15
C LEU A 106 -9.61 -26.73 -43.24
N VAL A 107 -8.72 -27.71 -43.43
CA VAL A 107 -7.48 -27.78 -42.59
C VAL A 107 -6.51 -26.66 -42.95
N LEU A 108 -6.27 -26.43 -44.24
CA LEU A 108 -5.38 -25.37 -44.73
C LEU A 108 -5.91 -23.98 -44.34
N PHE A 109 -7.22 -23.77 -44.51
CA PHE A 109 -7.89 -22.55 -44.09
C PHE A 109 -7.70 -22.28 -42.56
N SER A 110 -7.91 -23.30 -41.73
CA SER A 110 -7.73 -23.19 -40.28
C SER A 110 -6.28 -22.90 -39.89
N LEU A 111 -5.33 -23.48 -40.59
CA LEU A 111 -3.89 -23.27 -40.35
C LEU A 111 -3.50 -21.81 -40.66
N ILE A 112 -3.91 -21.29 -41.82
CA ILE A 112 -3.66 -19.89 -42.20
C ILE A 112 -4.32 -18.93 -41.19
N LYS A 113 -5.57 -19.18 -40.82
CA LYS A 113 -6.31 -18.41 -39.83
C LYS A 113 -5.54 -18.33 -38.50
N TYR A 114 -5.13 -19.47 -37.96
CA TYR A 114 -4.43 -19.50 -36.65
C TYR A 114 -3.05 -18.88 -36.74
N PHE A 115 -2.36 -18.97 -37.88
CA PHE A 115 -1.08 -18.30 -38.08
C PHE A 115 -1.25 -16.78 -38.08
N ILE A 116 -2.22 -16.24 -38.83
CA ILE A 116 -2.53 -14.80 -38.85
C ILE A 116 -2.91 -14.31 -37.44
N VAL A 117 -3.80 -15.03 -36.73
CA VAL A 117 -4.23 -14.68 -35.38
C VAL A 117 -3.03 -14.64 -34.45
N SER A 118 -2.12 -15.60 -34.51
CA SER A 118 -0.93 -15.67 -33.64
C SER A 118 0.02 -14.50 -33.89
N ILE A 119 0.26 -14.10 -35.14
CA ILE A 119 1.10 -12.95 -35.46
C ILE A 119 0.46 -11.64 -34.99
N CYS A 120 -0.86 -11.50 -35.14
CA CYS A 120 -1.58 -10.28 -34.80
C CYS A 120 -1.69 -10.01 -33.31
N ILE A 121 -1.37 -10.96 -32.43
CA ILE A 121 -1.27 -10.74 -30.98
C ILE A 121 -0.16 -9.72 -30.66
N VAL A 122 0.96 -9.75 -31.39
CA VAL A 122 2.11 -8.85 -31.09
C VAL A 122 1.74 -7.38 -31.26
N PRO A 123 1.24 -6.93 -32.43
CA PRO A 123 0.83 -5.53 -32.61
C PRO A 123 -0.32 -5.15 -31.65
N LEU A 124 -1.22 -6.07 -31.28
CA LEU A 124 -2.29 -5.83 -30.33
C LEU A 124 -1.75 -5.49 -28.94
N ILE A 125 -0.76 -6.25 -28.46
CA ILE A 125 -0.08 -5.98 -27.18
C ILE A 125 0.62 -4.62 -27.22
N VAL A 126 1.38 -4.35 -28.29
CA VAL A 126 2.09 -3.08 -28.46
C VAL A 126 1.12 -1.91 -28.48
N LEU A 127 -0.01 -2.03 -29.18
CA LEU A 127 -1.06 -1.02 -29.21
C LEU A 127 -1.62 -0.74 -27.82
N THR A 128 -1.93 -1.79 -27.04
CA THR A 128 -2.48 -1.66 -25.69
C THR A 128 -1.49 -0.96 -24.74
N ILE A 129 -0.20 -1.25 -24.85
CA ILE A 129 0.86 -0.60 -24.08
C ILE A 129 1.02 0.87 -24.50
N LYS A 130 1.01 1.19 -25.83
CA LYS A 130 1.07 2.57 -26.34
C LYS A 130 -0.09 3.43 -25.84
N ILE A 131 -1.27 2.87 -25.66
CA ILE A 131 -2.44 3.55 -25.07
C ILE A 131 -2.27 3.75 -23.54
N LYS A 132 -1.11 3.42 -22.99
CA LYS A 132 -0.82 3.52 -21.54
C LYS A 132 -1.75 2.68 -20.64
N GLN A 133 -2.15 1.51 -21.12
CA GLN A 133 -3.01 0.56 -20.40
C GLN A 133 -2.38 -0.85 -20.31
N PRO A 134 -1.16 -1.00 -19.75
CA PRO A 134 -0.49 -2.30 -19.70
C PRO A 134 -1.26 -3.34 -18.88
N GLU A 135 -2.03 -2.91 -17.87
CA GLU A 135 -2.88 -3.81 -17.06
C GLU A 135 -4.03 -4.44 -17.88
N ALA A 136 -4.41 -3.83 -19.01
CA ALA A 136 -5.48 -4.33 -19.86
C ALA A 136 -5.02 -5.37 -20.88
N VAL A 137 -3.73 -5.61 -21.07
CA VAL A 137 -3.16 -6.51 -22.08
C VAL A 137 -3.79 -7.90 -22.05
N PHE A 138 -3.88 -8.51 -20.87
CA PHE A 138 -4.47 -9.85 -20.71
C PHE A 138 -5.92 -9.90 -21.21
N ILE A 139 -6.73 -8.93 -20.83
CA ILE A 139 -8.14 -8.86 -21.23
C ILE A 139 -8.29 -8.57 -22.72
N THR A 140 -7.42 -7.72 -23.26
CA THR A 140 -7.38 -7.41 -24.68
C THR A 140 -7.10 -8.68 -25.50
N CYS A 141 -6.08 -9.45 -25.14
CA CYS A 141 -5.76 -10.72 -25.79
C CYS A 141 -6.90 -11.75 -25.64
N LEU A 142 -7.49 -11.86 -24.44
CA LEU A 142 -8.60 -12.78 -24.17
C LEU A 142 -9.81 -12.46 -25.07
N THR A 143 -10.19 -11.19 -25.16
CA THR A 143 -11.33 -10.76 -26.00
C THR A 143 -11.02 -10.92 -27.49
N PHE A 144 -9.81 -10.59 -27.92
CA PHE A 144 -9.33 -10.82 -29.28
C PHE A 144 -9.43 -12.27 -29.65
N LEU A 145 -8.88 -13.20 -28.85
CA LEU A 145 -8.98 -14.64 -29.14
C LEU A 145 -10.42 -15.13 -29.14
N SER A 146 -11.26 -14.60 -28.24
CA SER A 146 -12.67 -14.97 -28.21
C SER A 146 -13.44 -14.55 -29.46
N VAL A 147 -13.05 -13.45 -30.10
CA VAL A 147 -13.69 -13.00 -31.37
C VAL A 147 -13.13 -13.75 -32.57
N THR A 148 -11.83 -14.03 -32.59
CA THR A 148 -11.16 -14.61 -33.76
C THR A 148 -11.25 -16.13 -33.84
N VAL A 149 -11.28 -16.83 -32.68
CA VAL A 149 -11.19 -18.30 -32.59
C VAL A 149 -12.57 -18.95 -32.36
N SER A 150 -13.46 -18.31 -31.59
CA SER A 150 -14.77 -18.91 -31.27
C SER A 150 -15.65 -19.05 -32.52
N GLN A 151 -16.45 -20.12 -32.55
CA GLN A 151 -17.45 -20.29 -33.57
C GLN A 151 -18.57 -19.26 -33.44
N ARG A 152 -19.01 -18.69 -34.53
CA ARG A 152 -20.16 -17.78 -34.61
C ARG A 152 -21.43 -18.58 -34.76
N ASN A 153 -22.38 -18.41 -33.85
CA ASN A 153 -23.67 -19.10 -33.91
C ASN A 153 -24.44 -18.70 -35.19
N GLY A 154 -24.95 -19.68 -35.93
CA GLY A 154 -25.90 -19.47 -37.01
C GLY A 154 -25.42 -18.54 -38.15
N GLY A 155 -24.10 -18.35 -38.36
CA GLY A 155 -23.58 -17.44 -39.41
C GLY A 155 -23.65 -15.94 -39.04
N MET A 156 -23.78 -15.59 -37.79
CA MET A 156 -23.84 -14.19 -37.28
C MET A 156 -22.76 -13.29 -37.91
N PRO A 157 -23.09 -12.08 -38.35
CA PRO A 157 -22.12 -11.12 -38.89
C PRO A 157 -21.00 -10.81 -37.87
N VAL A 158 -19.76 -10.67 -38.35
CA VAL A 158 -18.57 -10.46 -37.50
C VAL A 158 -18.73 -9.22 -36.61
N LEU A 159 -19.23 -8.12 -37.15
CA LEU A 159 -19.50 -6.89 -36.42
C LEU A 159 -20.47 -7.12 -35.26
N GLN A 160 -21.57 -7.82 -35.48
CA GLN A 160 -22.57 -8.11 -34.46
C GLN A 160 -21.99 -9.01 -33.38
N PHE A 161 -21.23 -10.04 -33.75
CA PHE A 161 -20.59 -10.94 -32.82
C PHE A 161 -19.59 -10.21 -31.91
N ALA A 162 -18.72 -9.38 -32.50
CA ALA A 162 -17.75 -8.58 -31.71
C ALA A 162 -18.46 -7.57 -30.79
N THR A 163 -19.50 -6.89 -31.30
CA THR A 163 -20.27 -5.92 -30.51
C THR A 163 -20.98 -6.59 -29.34
N ASN A 164 -21.62 -7.75 -29.55
CA ASN A 164 -22.28 -8.53 -28.52
C ASN A 164 -21.29 -8.96 -27.43
N ARG A 165 -20.05 -9.29 -27.82
CA ARG A 165 -18.95 -9.61 -26.87
C ARG A 165 -18.61 -8.44 -26.01
N VAL A 166 -18.42 -7.26 -26.58
CA VAL A 166 -18.10 -6.03 -25.87
C VAL A 166 -19.25 -5.64 -24.93
N LEU A 167 -20.49 -5.62 -25.47
CA LEU A 167 -21.69 -5.28 -24.69
C LEU A 167 -21.90 -6.21 -23.48
N SER A 168 -21.78 -7.53 -23.67
CA SER A 168 -21.91 -8.48 -22.57
C SER A 168 -20.90 -8.20 -21.46
N THR A 169 -19.65 -7.88 -21.82
CA THR A 169 -18.62 -7.50 -20.85
C THR A 169 -18.98 -6.20 -20.12
N LEU A 170 -19.43 -5.17 -20.85
CA LEU A 170 -19.83 -3.88 -20.26
C LEU A 170 -21.03 -4.02 -19.33
N ILE A 171 -22.00 -4.84 -19.67
CA ILE A 171 -23.15 -5.15 -18.80
C ILE A 171 -22.67 -5.83 -17.52
N GLY A 172 -21.80 -6.84 -17.59
CA GLY A 172 -21.24 -7.51 -16.42
C GLY A 172 -20.48 -6.56 -15.49
N VAL A 173 -19.65 -5.68 -16.07
CA VAL A 173 -18.94 -4.61 -15.36
C VAL A 173 -19.93 -3.63 -14.71
N GLY A 174 -20.95 -3.19 -15.46
CA GLY A 174 -21.98 -2.27 -14.96
C GLY A 174 -22.75 -2.84 -13.77
N VAL A 175 -23.18 -4.09 -13.87
CA VAL A 175 -23.85 -4.80 -12.75
C VAL A 175 -22.94 -4.89 -11.53
N SER A 176 -21.66 -5.23 -11.72
CA SER A 176 -20.69 -5.25 -10.62
C SER A 176 -20.56 -3.90 -9.92
N LEU A 177 -20.45 -2.80 -10.66
CA LEU A 177 -20.40 -1.46 -10.10
C LEU A 177 -21.69 -1.06 -9.37
N LEU A 178 -22.85 -1.42 -9.94
CA LEU A 178 -24.16 -1.18 -9.29
C LEU A 178 -24.29 -1.94 -7.98
N VAL A 179 -24.03 -3.24 -7.98
CA VAL A 179 -24.07 -4.06 -6.76
C VAL A 179 -23.11 -3.50 -5.70
N ASN A 180 -21.92 -3.09 -6.13
CA ASN A 180 -20.93 -2.52 -5.23
C ASN A 180 -21.35 -1.14 -4.68
N SER A 181 -22.17 -0.39 -5.41
CA SER A 181 -22.66 0.93 -5.02
C SER A 181 -23.94 0.91 -4.18
N PHE A 182 -24.89 0.03 -4.51
CA PHE A 182 -26.23 0.05 -3.92
C PHE A 182 -26.43 -0.96 -2.79
N LEU A 183 -25.95 -2.19 -2.93
CA LEU A 183 -26.19 -3.23 -1.94
C LEU A 183 -25.25 -3.16 -0.73
N PHE A 184 -24.17 -2.45 -0.85
CA PHE A 184 -23.25 -2.26 0.26
C PHE A 184 -23.01 -0.77 0.44
N THR A 185 -23.86 -0.15 1.25
CA THR A 185 -23.71 1.25 1.67
C THR A 185 -22.30 1.45 2.19
N PHE A 186 -21.57 2.35 1.54
CA PHE A 186 -20.26 2.78 2.02
C PHE A 186 -20.49 3.43 3.37
N LYS A 187 -19.89 2.86 4.41
CA LYS A 187 -19.87 3.54 5.69
C LYS A 187 -19.20 4.90 5.46
N LYS A 188 -19.77 5.94 6.00
CA LYS A 188 -19.17 7.26 6.02
C LYS A 188 -17.75 7.13 6.59
N CYS A 189 -16.77 7.70 5.89
CA CYS A 189 -15.39 7.74 6.37
C CYS A 189 -15.08 9.14 6.85
N ASN A 190 -14.62 9.27 8.08
CA ASN A 190 -14.23 10.54 8.66
C ASN A 190 -12.78 10.87 8.27
N LYS A 191 -12.63 11.71 7.24
CA LYS A 191 -11.32 12.11 6.71
C LYS A 191 -10.68 13.27 7.48
N ASN A 192 -11.41 13.87 8.41
CA ASN A 192 -10.95 14.94 9.29
C ASN A 192 -10.23 14.42 10.55
N VAL A 193 -10.01 13.12 10.66
CA VAL A 193 -9.30 12.48 11.76
C VAL A 193 -7.94 12.03 11.27
N LEU A 194 -6.87 12.54 11.87
CA LEU A 194 -5.51 12.04 11.63
C LEU A 194 -5.21 10.89 12.60
N PHE A 195 -4.90 9.74 12.04
CA PHE A 195 -4.43 8.59 12.81
C PHE A 195 -2.90 8.53 12.74
N VAL A 196 -2.27 8.43 13.90
CA VAL A 196 -0.81 8.27 14.03
C VAL A 196 -0.52 7.00 14.82
N SER A 197 0.35 6.15 14.31
CA SER A 197 0.76 4.95 15.04
C SER A 197 2.26 4.77 15.04
N ALA A 198 2.81 4.37 16.20
CA ALA A 198 4.12 3.77 16.22
C ALA A 198 4.14 2.51 15.36
N LEU A 199 5.27 2.24 14.70
CA LEU A 199 5.46 1.03 13.88
C LEU A 199 5.73 -0.18 14.78
N GLU A 200 6.71 -0.01 15.64
CA GLU A 200 7.19 -1.04 16.55
C GLU A 200 6.09 -1.40 17.56
N ARG A 201 6.00 -2.65 17.95
CA ARG A 201 4.98 -3.23 18.86
C ARG A 201 3.52 -3.12 18.39
N ASN A 202 3.14 -2.06 17.69
CA ASN A 202 1.77 -1.91 17.21
C ASN A 202 1.48 -2.72 15.96
N PHE A 203 2.47 -2.86 15.06
CA PHE A 203 2.27 -3.52 13.77
C PHE A 203 3.28 -4.61 13.44
N LEU A 204 4.50 -4.53 14.00
CA LEU A 204 5.51 -5.56 13.77
C LEU A 204 5.22 -6.81 14.59
N THR A 205 5.43 -7.96 13.97
CA THR A 205 5.48 -9.27 14.63
C THR A 205 6.81 -9.44 15.36
N ASP A 206 6.95 -10.52 16.11
CA ASP A 206 8.21 -10.87 16.78
C ASP A 206 9.38 -11.10 15.79
N THR A 207 9.04 -11.34 14.51
CA THR A 207 10.01 -11.49 13.40
C THR A 207 10.28 -10.16 12.65
N ASP A 208 9.90 -9.02 13.20
CA ASP A 208 10.02 -7.70 12.55
C ASP A 208 9.31 -7.60 11.19
N GLU A 209 8.19 -8.29 11.00
CA GLU A 209 7.40 -8.25 9.77
C GLU A 209 5.99 -7.69 10.00
N LEU A 210 5.37 -7.17 8.93
CA LEU A 210 3.93 -6.87 8.92
C LEU A 210 3.14 -8.11 8.54
N SER A 211 2.16 -8.49 9.35
CA SER A 211 1.25 -9.57 8.98
C SER A 211 0.46 -9.21 7.69
N SER A 212 0.04 -10.23 6.94
CA SER A 212 -0.77 -10.03 5.73
C SER A 212 -2.06 -9.25 6.00
N TYR A 213 -2.64 -9.42 7.20
CA TYR A 213 -3.82 -8.69 7.63
C TYR A 213 -3.51 -7.20 7.83
N VAL A 214 -2.39 -6.85 8.47
CA VAL A 214 -1.96 -5.46 8.67
C VAL A 214 -1.70 -4.79 7.32
N LYS A 215 -0.95 -5.43 6.41
CA LYS A 215 -0.71 -4.92 5.05
C LYS A 215 -2.01 -4.64 4.30
N PHE A 216 -2.93 -5.61 4.33
CA PHE A 216 -4.24 -5.45 3.71
C PHE A 216 -5.01 -4.26 4.30
N LYS A 217 -5.01 -4.12 5.64
CA LYS A 217 -5.75 -3.05 6.31
C LYS A 217 -5.13 -1.67 6.12
N LEU A 218 -3.81 -1.54 6.09
CA LEU A 218 -3.15 -0.27 5.76
C LEU A 218 -3.51 0.19 4.34
N ASN A 219 -3.50 -0.73 3.37
CA ASN A 219 -3.94 -0.43 2.02
C ASN A 219 -5.44 -0.07 1.96
N ASP A 220 -6.29 -0.76 2.72
CA ASP A 220 -7.73 -0.49 2.82
C ASP A 220 -7.99 0.93 3.38
N LEU A 221 -7.25 1.34 4.41
CA LEU A 221 -7.28 2.70 4.97
C LEU A 221 -6.85 3.73 3.92
N ASN A 222 -5.73 3.49 3.25
CA ASN A 222 -5.21 4.37 2.22
C ASN A 222 -6.20 4.53 1.04
N ASP A 223 -6.76 3.42 0.55
CA ASP A 223 -7.76 3.42 -0.53
C ASP A 223 -9.07 4.14 -0.12
N ALA A 224 -9.43 4.10 1.14
CA ALA A 224 -10.55 4.87 1.69
C ALA A 224 -10.24 6.36 1.81
N GLY A 225 -8.97 6.76 1.62
CA GLY A 225 -8.47 8.13 1.79
C GLY A 225 -8.46 8.56 3.26
N ILE A 226 -8.20 7.63 4.17
CA ILE A 226 -8.06 7.90 5.60
C ILE A 226 -6.62 8.35 5.87
N PRO A 227 -6.40 9.52 6.47
CA PRO A 227 -5.06 10.00 6.81
C PRO A 227 -4.48 9.13 7.93
N PHE A 228 -3.47 8.32 7.58
CA PHE A 228 -2.83 7.40 8.49
C PHE A 228 -1.30 7.56 8.42
N VAL A 229 -0.68 8.03 9.49
CA VAL A 229 0.75 8.26 9.60
C VAL A 229 1.41 7.19 10.46
N ILE A 230 2.48 6.62 9.96
CA ILE A 230 3.35 5.76 10.74
C ILE A 230 4.54 6.59 11.24
N ALA A 231 4.78 6.56 12.55
CA ALA A 231 5.87 7.26 13.20
C ALA A 231 6.82 6.26 13.87
N THR A 232 8.10 6.28 13.50
CA THR A 232 9.09 5.32 14.00
C THR A 232 10.42 6.00 14.38
N THR A 233 11.15 5.38 15.28
CA THR A 233 12.53 5.77 15.59
C THR A 233 13.53 5.24 14.57
N ASN A 234 13.11 4.36 13.68
CA ASN A 234 13.93 3.76 12.64
C ASN A 234 14.00 4.64 11.38
N SER A 235 14.98 4.37 10.52
CA SER A 235 15.13 4.99 9.19
C SER A 235 14.37 4.21 8.12
N ALA A 236 14.13 4.82 6.95
CA ALA A 236 13.51 4.14 5.81
C ALA A 236 14.25 2.85 5.43
N ALA A 237 15.57 2.91 5.46
CA ALA A 237 16.43 1.80 5.19
C ALA A 237 16.18 0.56 6.08
N SER A 238 15.67 0.74 7.29
CA SER A 238 15.41 -0.37 8.21
C SER A 238 14.15 -1.17 7.88
N PHE A 239 13.23 -0.61 7.09
CA PHE A 239 11.89 -1.21 6.91
C PHE A 239 11.35 -1.19 5.46
N ASP A 240 12.11 -0.71 4.47
CA ASP A 240 11.63 -0.66 3.07
C ASP A 240 11.12 -2.04 2.59
N TYR A 241 11.77 -3.11 3.01
CA TYR A 241 11.36 -4.49 2.72
C TYR A 241 10.07 -4.92 3.45
N ILE A 242 9.81 -4.36 4.65
CA ILE A 242 8.64 -4.68 5.47
C ILE A 242 7.36 -4.14 4.82
N PHE A 243 7.46 -2.95 4.20
CA PHE A 243 6.37 -2.26 3.52
C PHE A 243 6.20 -2.66 2.05
N LYS A 244 6.86 -3.72 1.60
CA LYS A 244 6.58 -4.28 0.29
C LYS A 244 5.08 -4.55 0.15
N ASP A 245 4.48 -4.06 -0.92
CA ASP A 245 3.05 -4.14 -1.22
C ASP A 245 2.12 -3.29 -0.31
N VAL A 246 2.68 -2.35 0.46
CA VAL A 246 1.92 -1.35 1.23
C VAL A 246 2.04 0.01 0.56
N HIS A 247 0.92 0.72 0.43
CA HIS A 247 0.84 2.06 -0.13
C HIS A 247 0.28 3.02 0.91
N LEU A 248 0.95 4.15 1.13
CA LEU A 248 0.50 5.21 2.02
C LEU A 248 0.63 6.56 1.29
N ASP A 249 -0.47 7.29 1.20
CA ASP A 249 -0.47 8.64 0.59
C ASP A 249 0.06 9.70 1.58
N THR A 250 -0.08 9.45 2.88
CA THR A 250 0.49 10.29 3.94
C THR A 250 1.98 9.98 4.13
N PRO A 251 2.82 10.98 4.41
CA PRO A 251 4.22 10.73 4.71
C PRO A 251 4.39 9.99 6.03
N MET A 252 5.40 9.14 6.12
CA MET A 252 5.87 8.53 7.36
C MET A 252 6.79 9.51 8.12
N VAL A 253 6.79 9.43 9.44
CA VAL A 253 7.71 10.19 10.31
C VAL A 253 8.79 9.25 10.82
N LEU A 254 10.03 9.52 10.46
CA LEU A 254 11.18 8.63 10.65
C LEU A 254 12.20 9.21 11.61
N MET A 255 13.08 8.33 12.14
CA MET A 255 14.21 8.71 13.00
C MET A 255 13.77 9.66 14.13
N ASN A 256 12.68 9.28 14.82
CA ASN A 256 12.08 10.07 15.90
C ASN A 256 11.67 11.50 15.51
N GLY A 257 11.26 11.70 14.27
CA GLY A 257 10.84 13.01 13.75
C GLY A 257 11.92 13.74 12.96
N ALA A 258 13.12 13.16 12.79
CA ALA A 258 14.21 13.81 12.05
C ALA A 258 13.93 13.95 10.56
N ALA A 259 13.07 13.11 9.99
CA ALA A 259 12.70 13.20 8.58
C ALA A 259 11.25 12.75 8.33
N LYS A 260 10.61 13.36 7.31
CA LYS A 260 9.39 12.86 6.68
C LYS A 260 9.77 12.09 5.42
N TYR A 261 9.07 10.99 5.16
CA TYR A 261 9.38 10.10 4.04
C TYR A 261 8.09 9.61 3.35
N HIS A 262 8.04 9.75 2.04
CA HIS A 262 6.94 9.26 1.22
C HIS A 262 7.22 7.84 0.73
N LEU A 263 6.51 6.88 1.29
CA LEU A 263 6.69 5.44 0.98
C LEU A 263 6.47 5.13 -0.51
N ASN A 264 5.44 5.73 -1.14
CA ASN A 264 5.07 5.46 -2.53
C ASN A 264 6.12 5.98 -3.54
N THR A 265 6.79 7.08 -3.24
CA THR A 265 7.78 7.72 -4.14
C THR A 265 9.22 7.48 -3.70
N LYS A 266 9.42 6.89 -2.52
CA LYS A 266 10.72 6.65 -1.88
C LYS A 266 11.55 7.93 -1.73
N LYS A 267 10.90 9.05 -1.40
CA LYS A 267 11.55 10.36 -1.26
C LYS A 267 11.39 10.90 0.16
N TYR A 268 12.49 11.50 0.63
CA TYR A 268 12.43 12.34 1.82
C TYR A 268 11.85 13.71 1.47
N ASP A 269 10.96 14.20 2.28
CA ASP A 269 10.32 15.52 2.10
C ASP A 269 11.01 16.57 2.97
N LYS A 270 10.87 16.47 4.30
CA LYS A 270 11.45 17.38 5.27
C LYS A 270 12.49 16.67 6.12
N ILE A 271 13.68 17.25 6.21
CA ILE A 271 14.79 16.69 7.00
C ILE A 271 15.24 17.78 7.99
N TYR A 272 15.30 17.44 9.26
CA TYR A 272 15.88 18.28 10.29
C TYR A 272 17.34 17.88 10.50
N HIS A 273 18.22 18.85 10.32
CA HIS A 273 19.67 18.66 10.49
C HIS A 273 20.13 19.22 11.82
N ILE A 274 21.18 18.62 12.36
CA ILE A 274 21.92 19.16 13.49
C ILE A 274 22.68 20.41 13.00
N HIS A 275 22.65 21.49 13.79
CA HIS A 275 23.34 22.72 13.45
C HIS A 275 24.86 22.50 13.34
N THR A 276 25.54 23.20 12.44
CA THR A 276 26.95 22.95 12.15
C THR A 276 27.86 23.13 13.39
N SER A 277 27.62 24.17 14.20
CA SER A 277 28.38 24.38 15.44
C SER A 277 28.21 23.24 16.44
N THR A 278 26.99 22.75 16.59
CA THR A 278 26.62 21.62 17.47
C THR A 278 27.23 20.31 16.93
N ARG A 279 27.24 20.14 15.61
CA ARG A 279 27.91 19.03 14.94
C ARG A 279 29.39 18.99 15.30
N LEU A 280 30.11 20.10 15.10
CA LEU A 280 31.53 20.20 15.40
C LEU A 280 31.84 19.95 16.88
N PHE A 281 30.97 20.43 17.78
CA PHE A 281 31.08 20.14 19.20
C PHE A 281 30.93 18.66 19.50
N ILE A 282 29.91 17.99 18.93
CA ILE A 282 29.70 16.54 19.10
C ILE A 282 30.92 15.75 18.60
N GLU A 283 31.44 16.08 17.42
CA GLU A 283 32.58 15.40 16.82
C GLU A 283 33.84 15.56 17.69
N LYS A 284 34.11 16.75 18.19
CA LYS A 284 35.20 17.00 19.15
C LYS A 284 35.03 16.23 20.45
N LEU A 285 33.81 16.19 20.99
CA LEU A 285 33.48 15.46 22.19
C LEU A 285 33.74 13.95 22.04
N LEU A 286 33.38 13.38 20.89
CA LEU A 286 33.62 11.98 20.58
C LEU A 286 35.10 11.68 20.44
N GLU A 287 35.87 12.54 19.79
CA GLU A 287 37.31 12.41 19.62
C GLU A 287 38.04 12.47 20.98
N GLU A 288 37.76 13.45 21.83
CA GLU A 288 38.33 13.62 23.16
C GLU A 288 38.05 12.42 24.10
N ASN A 289 36.93 11.73 23.88
CA ASN A 289 36.57 10.55 24.67
C ASN A 289 36.88 9.21 23.98
N ASN A 290 37.58 9.21 22.83
CA ASN A 290 37.90 8.01 22.04
C ASN A 290 36.65 7.15 21.75
N MET A 291 35.55 7.80 21.36
CA MET A 291 34.29 7.14 21.04
C MET A 291 33.95 7.24 19.56
N ASN A 292 33.41 6.17 19.03
CA ASN A 292 32.91 6.14 17.65
C ASN A 292 31.42 6.48 17.61
N ALA A 293 30.98 6.90 16.43
CA ALA A 293 29.56 7.05 16.12
C ALA A 293 29.28 6.66 14.67
N PHE A 294 28.09 6.15 14.43
CA PHE A 294 27.52 6.15 13.11
C PHE A 294 26.91 7.55 12.86
N LYS A 295 27.45 8.25 11.87
CA LYS A 295 27.07 9.62 11.50
C LYS A 295 26.16 9.54 10.29
N PHE A 296 24.90 9.95 10.42
CA PHE A 296 23.90 9.81 9.35
C PHE A 296 23.69 11.12 8.61
N SER A 297 23.70 11.02 7.30
CA SER A 297 23.33 12.10 6.38
C SER A 297 22.39 11.61 5.30
N ILE A 298 21.41 12.41 4.93
CA ILE A 298 20.51 12.14 3.81
C ILE A 298 20.94 13.01 2.64
N ASN A 299 21.39 12.38 1.58
CA ASN A 299 21.76 13.04 0.34
C ASN A 299 21.09 12.32 -0.84
N GLU A 300 20.54 13.06 -1.79
CA GLU A 300 19.86 12.55 -3.00
C GLU A 300 18.84 11.44 -2.71
N ASN A 301 18.05 11.60 -1.64
CA ASN A 301 17.09 10.62 -1.13
C ASN A 301 17.69 9.28 -0.64
N THR A 302 19.00 9.23 -0.43
CA THR A 302 19.70 8.07 0.14
C THR A 302 20.22 8.40 1.53
N LEU A 303 20.01 7.47 2.48
CA LEU A 303 20.57 7.58 3.82
C LEU A 303 21.98 6.96 3.84
N HIS A 304 22.98 7.79 4.09
CA HIS A 304 24.37 7.37 4.27
C HIS A 304 24.71 7.31 5.75
N ALA A 305 25.34 6.22 6.17
CA ALA A 305 25.85 6.01 7.52
C ALA A 305 27.38 6.00 7.47
N TYR A 306 28.02 7.10 7.85
CA TYR A 306 29.47 7.21 7.94
C TYR A 306 29.97 6.62 9.25
N HIS A 307 31.02 5.82 9.20
CA HIS A 307 31.60 5.22 10.40
C HIS A 307 33.11 4.95 10.21
N ASN A 308 33.83 5.02 11.30
CA ASN A 308 35.24 4.64 11.36
C ASN A 308 35.40 3.13 11.64
N LYS A 309 36.53 2.72 12.19
CA LYS A 309 36.77 1.34 12.61
C LYS A 309 35.78 0.99 13.76
N LEU A 310 35.09 -0.12 13.62
CA LEU A 310 34.19 -0.64 14.65
C LEU A 310 35.02 -1.30 15.74
N ASN A 311 34.86 -0.86 17.00
CA ASN A 311 35.75 -1.20 18.10
C ASN A 311 35.11 -2.09 19.16
N ASN A 312 33.78 -2.26 19.16
CA ASN A 312 33.09 -3.04 20.17
C ASN A 312 31.99 -3.95 19.57
N TYR A 313 31.55 -4.91 20.37
CA TYR A 313 30.51 -5.87 19.98
C TYR A 313 29.18 -5.19 19.60
N GLY A 314 28.78 -4.15 20.32
CA GLY A 314 27.54 -3.42 20.03
C GLY A 314 27.57 -2.74 18.66
N GLU A 315 28.69 -2.09 18.30
CA GLU A 315 28.89 -1.48 16.97
C GLU A 315 28.88 -2.53 15.85
N LEU A 316 29.58 -3.66 16.05
CA LEU A 316 29.62 -4.76 15.11
C LEU A 316 28.22 -5.36 14.88
N THR A 317 27.50 -5.60 15.97
CA THR A 317 26.11 -6.11 15.92
C THR A 317 25.20 -5.13 15.17
N TYR A 318 25.33 -3.82 15.46
CA TYR A 318 24.55 -2.78 14.79
C TYR A 318 24.81 -2.75 13.28
N TYR A 319 26.08 -2.81 12.89
CA TYR A 319 26.52 -2.82 11.51
C TYR A 319 26.05 -4.08 10.77
N ASN A 320 26.29 -5.27 11.34
CA ASN A 320 25.96 -6.55 10.71
C ASN A 320 24.45 -6.71 10.51
N HIS A 321 23.62 -6.39 11.49
CA HIS A 321 22.16 -6.46 11.35
C HIS A 321 21.60 -5.55 10.24
N ARG A 322 22.35 -4.53 9.81
CA ARG A 322 21.91 -3.55 8.82
C ARG A 322 22.62 -3.67 7.47
N LYS A 323 23.85 -4.16 7.46
CA LYS A 323 24.65 -4.40 6.24
C LYS A 323 23.94 -5.37 5.29
N GLU A 324 23.29 -6.39 5.81
CA GLU A 324 22.57 -7.40 5.03
C GLU A 324 21.25 -6.85 4.43
N ARG A 325 20.76 -5.75 4.96
CA ARG A 325 19.59 -5.05 4.45
C ARG A 325 20.04 -4.04 3.39
N ASN A 326 19.84 -4.32 2.13
CA ASN A 326 20.26 -3.54 0.94
C ASN A 326 19.90 -2.03 0.91
N SER A 327 19.42 -1.50 2.01
CA SER A 327 18.83 -0.16 2.14
C SER A 327 19.74 0.84 2.87
N TYR A 328 20.91 0.41 3.37
CA TYR A 328 21.89 1.30 4.00
C TYR A 328 23.09 1.48 3.10
N SER A 329 23.46 2.73 2.84
CA SER A 329 24.78 3.04 2.29
C SER A 329 25.75 3.26 3.45
N PHE A 330 26.43 2.21 3.92
CA PHE A 330 27.51 2.36 4.89
C PHE A 330 28.77 2.85 4.18
N VAL A 331 29.30 3.97 4.67
CA VAL A 331 30.51 4.59 4.15
C VAL A 331 31.59 4.57 5.23
N ARG A 332 32.70 3.91 4.96
CA ARG A 332 33.84 3.94 5.89
C ARG A 332 34.60 5.25 5.74
N GLY A 333 34.65 6.04 6.80
CA GLY A 333 35.30 7.34 6.86
C GLY A 333 34.50 8.37 7.63
N GLU A 334 35.00 9.58 7.69
CA GLU A 334 34.37 10.71 8.33
C GLU A 334 33.23 11.28 7.46
N LEU A 335 32.23 11.88 8.11
CA LEU A 335 31.19 12.61 7.42
C LEU A 335 31.79 13.87 6.77
N PRO A 336 31.73 14.03 5.44
CA PRO A 336 32.23 15.21 4.75
C PRO A 336 31.67 16.53 5.32
N ASN A 337 32.48 17.59 5.30
CA ASN A 337 32.09 18.87 5.92
C ASN A 337 30.95 19.59 5.18
N ASP A 338 30.79 19.34 3.89
CA ASP A 338 29.73 19.87 3.04
C ASP A 338 28.39 19.18 3.25
N LEU A 339 28.39 17.97 3.83
CA LEU A 339 27.16 17.24 4.15
C LEU A 339 26.62 17.59 5.53
N LYS A 340 25.32 17.63 5.66
CA LYS A 340 24.62 17.94 6.91
C LYS A 340 24.33 16.66 7.70
N ALA A 341 24.68 16.66 8.99
CA ALA A 341 24.36 15.57 9.88
C ALA A 341 22.87 15.60 10.29
N THR A 342 22.22 14.46 10.20
CA THR A 342 20.81 14.30 10.62
C THR A 342 20.69 13.59 11.95
N LEU A 343 21.55 12.60 12.21
CA LEU A 343 21.52 11.76 13.39
C LEU A 343 22.91 11.23 13.69
N TYR A 344 23.30 11.20 14.95
CA TYR A 344 24.43 10.43 15.47
C TYR A 344 23.89 9.21 16.24
N THR A 345 24.54 8.08 16.08
CA THR A 345 24.26 6.86 16.86
C THR A 345 25.56 6.36 17.46
N ILE A 346 25.66 6.43 18.76
CA ILE A 346 26.83 6.01 19.56
C ILE A 346 26.44 4.72 20.26
N ILE A 347 27.32 3.72 20.25
CA ILE A 347 27.05 2.41 20.87
C ILE A 347 28.28 1.99 21.67
N ASP A 348 28.15 1.93 22.99
CA ASP A 348 29.22 1.46 23.88
C ASP A 348 28.61 0.97 25.21
N ARG A 349 29.47 0.70 26.19
CA ARG A 349 29.08 0.39 27.56
C ARG A 349 28.31 1.56 28.19
N LYS A 350 27.40 1.24 29.12
CA LYS A 350 26.51 2.22 29.74
C LYS A 350 27.26 3.45 30.31
N GLU A 351 28.37 3.21 30.97
CA GLU A 351 29.17 4.26 31.64
C GLU A 351 29.70 5.28 30.62
N LYS A 352 30.20 4.79 29.46
CA LYS A 352 30.73 5.67 28.42
C LYS A 352 29.65 6.43 27.71
N VAL A 353 28.52 5.77 27.39
CA VAL A 353 27.34 6.39 26.77
C VAL A 353 26.78 7.46 27.67
N ASN A 354 26.63 7.17 28.98
CA ASN A 354 26.15 8.11 29.97
C ASN A 354 27.10 9.32 30.15
N LYS A 355 28.43 9.10 30.08
CA LYS A 355 29.40 10.21 30.09
C LYS A 355 29.15 11.21 28.94
N ILE A 356 29.01 10.74 27.74
CA ILE A 356 28.72 11.60 26.56
C ILE A 356 27.39 12.33 26.76
N ARG A 357 26.35 11.62 27.22
CA ARG A 357 25.05 12.24 27.52
C ARG A 357 25.17 13.38 28.53
N CYS A 358 25.83 13.15 29.67
CA CYS A 358 26.01 14.18 30.71
C CYS A 358 26.79 15.40 30.17
N LEU A 359 27.89 15.15 29.42
CA LEU A 359 28.66 16.25 28.83
C LEU A 359 27.88 17.09 27.82
N LEU A 360 26.97 16.45 27.06
CA LEU A 360 26.05 17.19 26.18
C LEU A 360 25.00 17.98 26.97
N GLU A 361 24.41 17.38 28.00
CA GLU A 361 23.39 18.03 28.84
C GLU A 361 23.93 19.22 29.64
N GLU A 362 25.23 19.21 29.95
CA GLU A 362 25.94 20.31 30.64
C GLU A 362 26.49 21.37 29.67
N SER A 363 26.48 21.11 28.39
CA SER A 363 27.03 22.02 27.37
C SER A 363 26.07 23.15 27.00
N THR A 364 26.61 24.18 26.34
CA THR A 364 25.81 25.25 25.73
C THR A 364 24.93 24.78 24.57
N HIS A 365 25.14 23.54 24.07
CA HIS A 365 24.42 22.92 22.95
C HIS A 365 23.27 22.00 23.40
N LYS A 366 22.98 21.93 24.71
CA LYS A 366 21.94 21.03 25.25
C LYS A 366 20.55 21.26 24.61
N ASP A 367 20.21 22.51 24.32
CA ASP A 367 18.91 22.90 23.77
C ASP A 367 18.85 22.74 22.23
N ASP A 368 19.99 22.49 21.58
CA ASP A 368 20.10 22.25 20.14
C ASP A 368 19.82 20.80 19.73
N VAL A 369 19.82 19.88 20.69
CA VAL A 369 19.74 18.44 20.44
C VAL A 369 18.65 17.73 21.22
N ASN A 370 18.11 16.70 20.62
CA ASN A 370 17.34 15.65 21.29
C ASN A 370 18.23 14.42 21.50
N ILE A 371 18.16 13.87 22.69
CA ILE A 371 18.93 12.70 23.12
C ILE A 371 17.98 11.56 23.45
N ASP A 372 18.20 10.37 22.85
CA ASP A 372 17.49 9.12 23.15
C ASP A 372 18.51 8.06 23.55
N GLU A 373 18.42 7.58 24.80
CA GLU A 373 19.30 6.56 25.36
C GLU A 373 18.50 5.32 25.74
N ARG A 374 19.02 4.14 25.35
CA ARG A 374 18.39 2.87 25.74
C ARG A 374 19.40 1.71 25.69
N LYS A 375 19.10 0.62 26.41
CA LYS A 375 19.80 -0.66 26.24
C LYS A 375 19.60 -1.16 24.81
N TYR A 376 20.67 -1.64 24.17
CA TYR A 376 20.67 -2.10 22.81
C TYR A 376 20.85 -3.62 22.68
N THR A 377 21.95 -4.15 23.20
CA THR A 377 22.28 -5.58 23.12
C THR A 377 23.14 -6.01 24.31
N THR A 378 23.29 -7.30 24.46
CA THR A 378 24.19 -7.93 25.46
C THR A 378 25.06 -8.93 24.69
N ASP A 379 26.36 -8.98 24.98
CA ASP A 379 27.27 -9.99 24.40
C ASP A 379 27.16 -11.34 25.15
N GLU A 380 27.91 -12.35 24.66
CA GLU A 380 27.93 -13.69 25.24
C GLU A 380 28.47 -13.73 26.67
N ASP A 381 29.30 -12.76 27.04
CA ASP A 381 29.87 -12.61 28.39
C ASP A 381 28.93 -11.86 29.36
N GLY A 382 27.72 -11.51 28.91
CA GLY A 382 26.74 -10.78 29.73
C GLY A 382 26.96 -9.26 29.79
N ASN A 383 27.85 -8.72 28.98
CA ASN A 383 28.12 -7.28 28.97
C ASN A 383 27.06 -6.51 28.20
N GLU A 384 26.49 -5.51 28.81
CA GLU A 384 25.45 -4.69 28.22
C GLU A 384 26.02 -3.54 27.37
N TYR A 385 25.49 -3.38 26.17
CA TYR A 385 25.75 -2.24 25.29
C TYR A 385 24.51 -1.37 25.19
N TRP A 386 24.74 -0.07 25.28
CA TRP A 386 23.72 0.95 25.22
C TRP A 386 23.88 1.78 23.97
N ILE A 387 22.78 2.27 23.44
CA ILE A 387 22.73 3.13 22.28
C ILE A 387 22.28 4.53 22.69
N LEU A 388 23.03 5.53 22.27
CA LEU A 388 22.72 6.94 22.39
C LEU A 388 22.48 7.50 20.99
N ARG A 389 21.33 8.08 20.78
CA ARG A 389 21.00 8.77 19.54
C ARG A 389 20.91 10.26 19.81
N ILE A 390 21.58 11.06 18.97
CA ILE A 390 21.60 12.51 19.03
C ILE A 390 21.09 13.05 17.73
N SER A 391 20.03 13.83 17.78
CA SER A 391 19.40 14.48 16.62
C SER A 391 19.14 15.96 16.93
N SER A 392 18.71 16.74 15.95
CA SER A 392 18.32 18.12 16.17
C SER A 392 17.18 18.25 17.20
N SER A 393 17.15 19.25 18.04
CA SER A 393 16.04 19.53 18.96
C SER A 393 14.69 19.70 18.24
N LEU A 394 14.71 20.11 16.98
CA LEU A 394 13.52 20.16 16.13
C LEU A 394 13.03 18.78 15.69
N SER A 395 13.86 17.75 15.85
CA SER A 395 13.57 16.37 15.47
C SER A 395 12.80 15.65 16.57
N ASN A 396 11.52 15.94 16.71
CA ASN A 396 10.65 15.12 17.54
C ASN A 396 9.39 14.71 16.79
N LYS A 397 8.79 13.59 17.21
CA LYS A 397 7.59 13.05 16.55
C LYS A 397 6.44 14.05 16.60
N TYR A 398 6.27 14.77 17.70
CA TYR A 398 5.18 15.73 17.86
C TYR A 398 5.30 16.88 16.85
N ASN A 399 6.45 17.53 16.72
CA ASN A 399 6.64 18.62 15.76
C ASN A 399 6.38 18.18 14.32
N SER A 400 6.86 16.99 13.95
CA SER A 400 6.66 16.45 12.60
C SER A 400 5.19 16.09 12.33
N ILE A 401 4.49 15.53 13.33
CA ILE A 401 3.06 15.20 13.23
C ILE A 401 2.21 16.46 13.26
N LYS A 402 2.55 17.45 14.10
CA LYS A 402 1.86 18.75 14.16
C LYS A 402 1.85 19.42 12.78
N ASN A 403 2.98 19.45 12.08
CA ASN A 403 3.03 20.00 10.72
C ASN A 403 2.07 19.25 9.77
N ILE A 404 2.00 17.91 9.84
CA ILE A 404 1.08 17.12 9.01
C ILE A 404 -0.38 17.43 9.40
N TYR A 405 -0.64 17.54 10.70
CA TYR A 405 -1.97 17.83 11.24
C TYR A 405 -2.48 19.20 10.78
N ASP A 406 -1.64 20.23 10.91
CA ASP A 406 -1.97 21.61 10.54
C ASP A 406 -2.12 21.76 9.01
N ASP A 407 -1.20 21.19 8.22
CA ASP A 407 -1.24 21.22 6.75
C ASP A 407 -2.49 20.51 6.20
N GLY A 408 -2.89 19.39 6.82
CA GLY A 408 -4.06 18.61 6.44
C GLY A 408 -5.38 19.16 6.99
N LYS A 409 -5.34 20.19 7.86
CA LYS A 409 -6.52 20.80 8.52
C LYS A 409 -7.42 19.76 9.20
N TYR A 410 -6.79 18.79 9.88
CA TYR A 410 -7.53 17.78 10.60
C TYR A 410 -8.16 18.36 11.89
N GLU A 411 -9.28 17.79 12.31
CA GLU A 411 -10.01 18.24 13.51
C GLU A 411 -9.70 17.39 14.73
N HIS A 412 -9.29 16.13 14.51
CA HIS A 412 -9.01 15.17 15.57
C HIS A 412 -7.70 14.45 15.34
N LEU A 413 -6.96 14.24 16.42
CA LEU A 413 -5.71 13.50 16.46
C LEU A 413 -5.87 12.23 17.31
N ILE A 414 -5.70 11.05 16.69
CA ILE A 414 -5.71 9.76 17.38
C ILE A 414 -4.30 9.20 17.34
N VAL A 415 -3.75 8.88 18.51
CA VAL A 415 -2.36 8.40 18.65
C VAL A 415 -2.35 6.98 19.18
N CYS A 416 -1.68 6.07 18.48
CA CYS A 416 -1.40 4.72 18.92
C CYS A 416 0.05 4.62 19.36
N ALA A 417 0.30 4.74 20.66
CA ALA A 417 1.62 4.79 21.25
C ALA A 417 2.20 3.40 21.54
N ALA A 418 3.53 3.29 21.59
CA ALA A 418 4.24 2.06 21.92
C ALA A 418 5.46 2.28 22.83
N TRP A 419 6.03 3.47 22.81
CA TRP A 419 7.28 3.78 23.51
C TRP A 419 7.29 5.17 24.16
N ARG A 420 8.32 5.41 24.99
CA ARG A 420 8.56 6.69 25.66
C ARG A 420 8.59 7.88 24.69
N SER A 421 9.12 7.69 23.49
CA SER A 421 9.16 8.71 22.43
C SER A 421 7.79 9.15 21.91
N ASP A 422 6.72 8.45 22.26
CA ASP A 422 5.35 8.76 21.85
C ASP A 422 4.59 9.57 22.90
N LEU A 423 5.12 9.70 24.14
CA LEU A 423 4.41 10.31 25.26
C LEU A 423 4.06 11.79 25.06
N GLU A 424 4.86 12.52 24.29
CA GLU A 424 4.55 13.91 23.95
C GLU A 424 3.33 14.00 23.02
N LEU A 425 3.23 13.08 22.03
CA LEU A 425 2.05 12.94 21.19
C LEU A 425 0.82 12.51 21.96
N VAL A 426 0.98 11.56 22.90
CA VAL A 426 -0.10 11.09 23.80
C VAL A 426 -0.76 12.24 24.54
N LYS A 427 0.03 13.16 25.10
CA LYS A 427 -0.49 14.34 25.82
C LYS A 427 -1.28 15.32 24.96
N LYS A 428 -1.11 15.28 23.64
CA LYS A 428 -1.75 16.20 22.69
C LYS A 428 -2.86 15.55 21.85
N ALA A 429 -3.05 14.23 22.04
CA ALA A 429 -4.05 13.47 21.29
C ALA A 429 -5.47 13.69 21.85
N ASP A 430 -6.47 13.72 20.96
CA ASP A 430 -7.87 13.63 21.36
C ASP A 430 -8.22 12.24 21.91
N LEU A 431 -7.52 11.20 21.45
CA LEU A 431 -7.56 9.86 22.00
C LEU A 431 -6.20 9.19 21.83
N SER A 432 -5.64 8.76 22.94
CA SER A 432 -4.41 7.98 22.98
C SER A 432 -4.70 6.50 23.26
N ILE A 433 -4.10 5.63 22.49
CA ILE A 433 -4.34 4.19 22.49
C ILE A 433 -2.98 3.48 22.59
N CYS A 434 -2.89 2.38 23.34
CA CYS A 434 -1.77 1.46 23.27
C CYS A 434 -2.24 0.01 23.32
N LEU A 435 -1.36 -0.92 22.96
CA LEU A 435 -1.57 -2.35 23.19
C LEU A 435 -1.11 -2.70 24.63
N SER A 436 -1.70 -3.74 25.21
CA SER A 436 -1.31 -4.27 26.53
C SER A 436 0.15 -4.79 26.57
N SER A 437 0.76 -5.01 25.41
CA SER A 437 2.19 -5.33 25.27
C SER A 437 3.12 -4.11 25.44
N ALA A 438 2.58 -2.88 25.46
CA ALA A 438 3.36 -1.67 25.70
C ALA A 438 3.88 -1.63 27.17
N PRO A 439 5.00 -0.95 27.44
CA PRO A 439 5.48 -0.74 28.81
C PRO A 439 4.43 -0.07 29.69
N GLU A 440 4.43 -0.40 30.99
CA GLU A 440 3.44 0.07 31.98
C GLU A 440 3.29 1.60 31.98
N TYR A 441 4.38 2.35 31.97
CA TYR A 441 4.36 3.82 31.90
C TYR A 441 3.66 4.37 30.63
N VAL A 442 3.62 3.61 29.53
CA VAL A 442 2.86 3.98 28.31
C VAL A 442 1.38 3.67 28.51
N GLN A 443 1.07 2.49 29.08
CA GLN A 443 -0.30 2.09 29.39
C GLN A 443 -0.99 3.06 30.35
N GLU A 444 -0.27 3.52 31.38
CA GLU A 444 -0.76 4.53 32.35
C GLU A 444 -1.06 5.87 31.66
N ALA A 445 -0.19 6.28 30.71
CA ALA A 445 -0.31 7.56 30.03
C ALA A 445 -1.42 7.58 28.96
N CYS A 446 -1.80 6.42 28.39
CA CYS A 446 -2.81 6.34 27.34
C CYS A 446 -4.24 6.34 27.91
N ASP A 447 -5.19 6.92 27.13
CA ASP A 447 -6.63 6.89 27.44
C ASP A 447 -7.21 5.47 27.37
N LEU A 448 -6.70 4.65 26.43
CA LEU A 448 -7.25 3.33 26.11
C LEU A 448 -6.15 2.30 25.94
N VAL A 449 -6.22 1.20 26.68
CA VAL A 449 -5.36 0.03 26.54
C VAL A 449 -6.15 -1.09 25.86
N ILE A 450 -5.62 -1.63 24.75
CA ILE A 450 -6.25 -2.69 23.98
C ILE A 450 -5.55 -4.02 24.27
N ASN A 451 -6.31 -5.01 24.73
CA ASN A 451 -5.84 -6.37 24.87
C ASN A 451 -5.76 -7.06 23.49
N GLY A 452 -4.62 -7.68 23.21
CA GLY A 452 -4.43 -8.44 21.97
C GLY A 452 -3.37 -7.87 21.03
N THR A 453 -3.65 -7.97 19.75
CA THR A 453 -2.68 -7.74 18.67
C THR A 453 -3.01 -6.49 17.84
N SER A 454 -2.15 -6.24 16.83
CA SER A 454 -2.36 -5.24 15.77
C SER A 454 -3.76 -5.28 15.15
N GLU A 455 -4.36 -6.48 15.06
CA GLU A 455 -5.71 -6.64 14.52
C GLU A 455 -6.77 -5.95 15.38
N ASN A 456 -6.64 -6.05 16.69
CA ASN A 456 -7.58 -5.42 17.63
C ASN A 456 -7.44 -3.90 17.58
N LEU A 457 -6.20 -3.40 17.50
CA LEU A 457 -5.92 -1.98 17.31
C LEU A 457 -6.58 -1.45 16.01
N LEU A 458 -6.39 -2.14 14.90
CA LEU A 458 -6.98 -1.77 13.61
C LEU A 458 -8.52 -1.85 13.61
N LYS A 459 -9.13 -2.76 14.40
CA LYS A 459 -10.60 -2.79 14.60
C LYS A 459 -11.09 -1.54 15.31
N VAL A 460 -10.37 -1.05 16.31
CA VAL A 460 -10.72 0.20 17.03
C VAL A 460 -10.58 1.40 16.11
N ILE A 461 -9.48 1.51 15.36
CA ILE A 461 -9.29 2.54 14.34
C ILE A 461 -10.46 2.51 13.34
N ASN A 462 -10.80 1.33 12.84
CA ASN A 462 -11.92 1.12 11.91
C ASN A 462 -13.26 1.59 12.49
N LYS A 463 -13.49 1.40 13.78
CA LYS A 463 -14.69 1.88 14.48
C LYS A 463 -14.77 3.40 14.53
N ILE A 464 -13.62 4.07 14.77
CA ILE A 464 -13.55 5.54 14.87
C ILE A 464 -13.80 6.18 13.49
N TYR A 465 -13.07 5.77 12.46
CA TYR A 465 -13.20 6.43 11.16
C TYR A 465 -14.51 6.15 10.44
N HIS A 466 -15.22 5.08 10.81
CA HIS A 466 -16.58 4.79 10.31
C HIS A 466 -17.69 5.29 11.23
N SER A 467 -17.37 5.99 12.31
CA SER A 467 -18.40 6.45 13.24
C SER A 467 -19.26 7.56 12.62
N ASN A 468 -20.52 7.59 13.00
CA ASN A 468 -21.43 8.68 12.62
C ASN A 468 -21.12 9.98 13.39
N ASN A 469 -20.53 9.86 14.59
CA ASN A 469 -20.10 10.96 15.43
C ASN A 469 -18.77 10.60 16.10
N VAL A 470 -17.67 11.22 15.62
CA VAL A 470 -16.31 10.97 16.07
C VAL A 470 -16.15 11.31 17.54
N VAL A 471 -16.61 12.49 17.97
CA VAL A 471 -16.47 12.98 19.36
C VAL A 471 -17.17 12.04 20.34
N LYS A 472 -18.40 11.62 20.04
CA LYS A 472 -19.13 10.66 20.88
C LYS A 472 -18.41 9.32 20.98
N THR A 473 -17.83 8.87 19.87
CA THR A 473 -17.07 7.61 19.83
C THR A 473 -15.77 7.70 20.62
N ILE A 474 -15.02 8.79 20.49
CA ILE A 474 -13.82 9.07 21.28
C ILE A 474 -14.15 9.04 22.78
N ASN A 475 -15.15 9.82 23.22
CA ASN A 475 -15.57 9.88 24.61
C ASN A 475 -16.01 8.52 25.16
N SER A 476 -16.74 7.76 24.35
CA SER A 476 -17.15 6.39 24.72
C SER A 476 -15.98 5.42 24.85
N LEU A 477 -14.90 5.62 24.11
CA LEU A 477 -13.67 4.82 24.20
C LEU A 477 -12.81 5.23 25.41
N LYS A 478 -12.67 6.53 25.68
CA LYS A 478 -11.96 7.04 26.87
C LYS A 478 -12.52 6.49 28.18
N ASN A 479 -13.85 6.37 28.26
CA ASN A 479 -14.51 5.84 29.46
C ASN A 479 -14.27 4.34 29.71
N LYS A 480 -13.55 3.65 28.80
CA LYS A 480 -13.35 2.20 28.86
C LYS A 480 -11.91 1.83 29.12
N LYS A 481 -11.11 2.58 29.74
CA LYS A 481 -9.64 2.36 29.97
C LYS A 481 -9.05 1.05 29.36
N HIS A 482 -9.73 -0.09 29.43
CA HIS A 482 -9.32 -1.40 28.90
C HIS A 482 -10.42 -2.03 28.01
N ILE A 483 -10.04 -2.57 26.85
CA ILE A 483 -10.88 -3.38 25.95
C ILE A 483 -10.12 -4.59 25.39
#